data_84fcd9a4e0bcdfe40e9e9734351c5092
#
_entry.id   84fcd9a4e0bcdfe40e9e9734351c5092
#
_cell.length_a   1.000
_cell.length_b   1.000
_cell.length_c   1.000
_cell.angle_alpha   90.00
_cell.angle_beta   90.00
_cell.angle_gamma   90.00
#
_symmetry.space_group_name_H-M   'P 1'
#
loop_
_entity.id
_entity.type
_entity.pdbx_description
1 polymer ?
#
loop_
_entity_poly.entity_id
_entity_poly.type
_entity_poly.pdbx_seq_one_letter_code
_entity_poly.pdbx_strand_id
1 'polypeptide(L)'
;MRGGSKSETITENIFREFYGNGAFIEKSAIPSHYGFKSKKGTGYKGYPDFFRDNANEDFVIIVEAKADDYKAACEEVEFYAKVNKIDKDILAIAISGQTIGTYKSSLFIKFNGGKYKEIDTNWKLLPLESLRKIYRKEKIGDCISDEKLHTILSELNNTFHEPMKIKDTERSLFFAGLMIALKDTNFRITYKNIQAPTKEQQDTSKYKLIESHNLNKAIIEAIVNQINNRINSYSKEINWKGQFAFILDIDYELKPYKELISKIEKNIFTPFEFDEKQDILGKAYKIFLSRAGKIDNKNIILTPDHIKHLMVRLARLSVDDIVLDTCTGTGGFLMEAMEVMSKLAKGNDELIERIHRHQLYGFEIDRTLFALACSNMFLHGDGRSNMIFGNSLIEVGSKIYSEFKRTYKPRKCIINPPYEKNLPIQFVYKALE
;
A
#
# COMPACT_ATOMS: atom_id res chain seq x y z
N MET A 1 -17.70 -52.14 13.92
CA MET A 1 -17.97 -50.77 13.40
C MET A 1 -17.64 -50.82 11.91
N ARG A 2 -18.63 -50.66 11.02
CA ARG A 2 -18.40 -50.60 9.57
C ARG A 2 -17.72 -49.23 9.31
N GLY A 3 -16.47 -49.27 8.82
CA GLY A 3 -15.76 -48.08 8.36
C GLY A 3 -16.56 -47.42 7.24
N GLY A 4 -17.03 -46.20 7.46
CA GLY A 4 -17.67 -45.42 6.40
C GLY A 4 -16.69 -45.28 5.22
N SER A 5 -17.18 -45.41 3.99
CA SER A 5 -16.35 -45.23 2.79
C SER A 5 -15.80 -43.80 2.80
N LYS A 6 -14.48 -43.68 2.71
CA LYS A 6 -13.79 -42.39 2.60
C LYS A 6 -14.17 -41.78 1.25
N SER A 7 -14.54 -40.48 1.26
CA SER A 7 -15.04 -39.76 0.08
C SER A 7 -14.28 -38.50 -0.16
N GLU A 8 -13.87 -38.21 -1.39
CA GLU A 8 -13.29 -36.89 -1.80
C GLU A 8 -14.24 -35.76 -1.50
N THR A 9 -15.56 -35.95 -1.63
CA THR A 9 -16.59 -34.95 -1.33
C THR A 9 -16.53 -34.44 0.10
N ILE A 10 -16.11 -35.28 1.08
CA ILE A 10 -15.94 -34.79 2.47
C ILE A 10 -14.78 -33.83 2.56
N THR A 11 -13.65 -34.13 1.91
CA THR A 11 -12.48 -33.25 1.86
C THR A 11 -12.81 -31.93 1.15
N GLU A 12 -13.54 -32.00 0.03
CA GLU A 12 -14.02 -30.81 -0.68
C GLU A 12 -14.94 -29.96 0.19
N ASN A 13 -15.81 -30.56 1.00
CA ASN A 13 -16.69 -29.82 1.92
C ASN A 13 -15.90 -29.10 3.01
N ILE A 14 -14.83 -29.74 3.56
CA ILE A 14 -13.93 -29.08 4.51
C ILE A 14 -13.33 -27.82 3.88
N PHE A 15 -12.92 -27.89 2.62
CA PHE A 15 -12.39 -26.75 1.88
C PHE A 15 -13.44 -25.65 1.65
N ARG A 16 -14.68 -26.02 1.25
CA ARG A 16 -15.79 -25.10 1.05
C ARG A 16 -16.18 -24.37 2.34
N GLU A 17 -16.26 -25.11 3.46
CA GLU A 17 -16.58 -24.52 4.77
C GLU A 17 -15.52 -23.52 5.23
N PHE A 18 -14.24 -23.80 4.94
CA PHE A 18 -13.14 -22.90 5.34
C PHE A 18 -13.15 -21.55 4.58
N TYR A 19 -13.38 -21.56 3.27
CA TYR A 19 -13.32 -20.35 2.45
C TYR A 19 -14.67 -19.69 2.17
N GLY A 20 -15.77 -20.39 2.44
CA GLY A 20 -17.13 -19.97 2.11
C GLY A 20 -17.56 -20.35 0.69
N ASN A 21 -18.87 -20.56 0.55
CA ASN A 21 -19.47 -20.93 -0.74
C ASN A 21 -19.30 -19.77 -1.76
N GLY A 22 -18.83 -20.12 -2.97
CA GLY A 22 -18.63 -19.15 -4.05
C GLY A 22 -17.29 -18.42 -4.04
N ALA A 23 -16.42 -18.64 -3.04
CA ALA A 23 -15.08 -18.07 -3.02
C ALA A 23 -14.17 -18.64 -4.14
N PHE A 24 -14.47 -19.85 -4.62
CA PHE A 24 -13.77 -20.56 -5.68
C PHE A 24 -14.76 -21.10 -6.73
N ILE A 25 -14.28 -21.21 -7.97
CA ILE A 25 -14.99 -21.86 -9.07
C ILE A 25 -14.75 -23.37 -8.94
N GLU A 26 -15.81 -24.16 -9.00
CA GLU A 26 -15.72 -25.62 -8.95
C GLU A 26 -15.34 -26.23 -10.31
N LYS A 27 -14.79 -27.41 -10.29
CA LYS A 27 -14.26 -28.18 -11.43
C LYS A 27 -15.13 -28.09 -12.70
N SER A 28 -16.44 -28.26 -12.56
CA SER A 28 -17.41 -28.27 -13.68
C SER A 28 -17.59 -26.91 -14.35
N ALA A 29 -17.27 -25.82 -13.64
CA ALA A 29 -17.46 -24.44 -14.10
C ALA A 29 -16.15 -23.76 -14.54
N ILE A 30 -15.00 -24.42 -14.44
CA ILE A 30 -13.70 -23.85 -14.80
C ILE A 30 -13.63 -23.63 -16.33
N PRO A 31 -13.36 -22.41 -16.81
CA PRO A 31 -13.29 -22.10 -18.23
C PRO A 31 -12.17 -22.86 -18.96
N SER A 32 -12.49 -23.38 -20.15
CA SER A 32 -11.55 -24.24 -20.90
C SER A 32 -10.32 -23.51 -21.47
N HIS A 33 -10.34 -22.19 -21.54
CA HIS A 33 -9.21 -21.40 -22.04
C HIS A 33 -7.98 -21.44 -21.13
N TYR A 34 -8.11 -21.80 -19.83
CA TYR A 34 -6.98 -22.01 -18.93
C TYR A 34 -6.13 -23.24 -19.31
N GLY A 35 -6.61 -24.10 -20.21
CA GLY A 35 -5.80 -25.11 -20.88
C GLY A 35 -5.37 -26.29 -20.01
N PHE A 36 -6.07 -26.58 -18.90
CA PHE A 36 -5.82 -27.76 -18.07
C PHE A 36 -6.01 -29.07 -18.82
N LYS A 37 -5.17 -30.07 -18.55
CA LYS A 37 -5.21 -31.41 -19.15
C LYS A 37 -5.34 -32.48 -18.09
N SER A 38 -5.86 -33.68 -18.45
CA SER A 38 -5.93 -34.82 -17.57
C SER A 38 -4.56 -35.45 -17.35
N LYS A 39 -4.21 -35.77 -16.09
CA LYS A 39 -2.99 -36.51 -15.71
C LYS A 39 -2.93 -37.95 -16.37
N LYS A 40 -4.07 -38.53 -16.73
CA LYS A 40 -4.13 -39.91 -17.28
C LYS A 40 -3.60 -40.04 -18.70
N GLY A 41 -3.00 -39.01 -19.29
CA GLY A 41 -2.37 -39.10 -20.61
C GLY A 41 -3.32 -39.34 -21.80
N THR A 42 -4.63 -39.30 -21.57
CA THR A 42 -5.68 -39.59 -22.53
C THR A 42 -5.96 -38.49 -23.54
N GLY A 43 -5.24 -37.33 -23.44
CA GLY A 43 -5.50 -36.15 -24.27
C GLY A 43 -6.77 -35.40 -23.91
N TYR A 44 -7.61 -35.92 -23.02
CA TYR A 44 -8.83 -35.24 -22.54
C TYR A 44 -8.54 -34.11 -21.59
N LYS A 45 -9.47 -33.18 -21.49
CA LYS A 45 -9.44 -32.10 -20.52
C LYS A 45 -9.57 -32.63 -19.11
N GLY A 46 -8.71 -32.23 -18.20
CA GLY A 46 -8.82 -32.47 -16.77
C GLY A 46 -8.80 -31.10 -16.09
N TYR A 47 -9.43 -30.96 -14.94
CA TYR A 47 -9.52 -29.71 -14.20
C TYR A 47 -9.24 -29.95 -12.72
N PRO A 48 -8.59 -29.01 -12.00
CA PRO A 48 -8.48 -29.06 -10.55
C PRO A 48 -9.89 -29.00 -9.92
N ASP A 49 -10.03 -29.44 -8.68
CA ASP A 49 -11.33 -29.50 -8.01
C ASP A 49 -11.87 -28.12 -7.73
N PHE A 50 -10.98 -27.14 -7.39
CA PHE A 50 -11.37 -25.73 -7.24
C PHE A 50 -10.35 -24.82 -7.92
N PHE A 51 -10.85 -23.68 -8.39
CA PHE A 51 -10.06 -22.65 -9.08
C PHE A 51 -10.50 -21.26 -8.67
N ARG A 52 -9.56 -20.35 -8.52
CA ARG A 52 -9.84 -18.93 -8.31
C ARG A 52 -8.93 -18.08 -9.18
N ASP A 53 -9.52 -17.21 -9.99
CA ASP A 53 -8.85 -16.12 -10.68
C ASP A 53 -9.55 -14.81 -10.31
N ASN A 54 -8.83 -13.87 -9.77
CA ASN A 54 -9.32 -12.53 -9.46
C ASN A 54 -8.56 -11.52 -10.33
N ALA A 55 -9.29 -10.63 -11.01
CA ALA A 55 -8.72 -9.62 -11.88
C ALA A 55 -7.72 -8.68 -11.17
N ASN A 56 -7.89 -8.52 -9.85
CA ASN A 56 -7.03 -7.65 -9.03
C ASN A 56 -5.83 -8.39 -8.42
N GLU A 57 -5.60 -9.67 -8.78
CA GLU A 57 -4.51 -10.49 -8.27
C GLU A 57 -3.57 -10.92 -9.41
N ASP A 58 -2.25 -10.86 -9.17
CA ASP A 58 -1.22 -11.30 -10.12
C ASP A 58 -1.03 -12.83 -10.12
N PHE A 59 -1.85 -13.54 -9.37
CA PHE A 59 -1.81 -14.99 -9.26
C PHE A 59 -3.20 -15.59 -9.34
N VAL A 60 -3.25 -16.88 -9.65
CA VAL A 60 -4.44 -17.72 -9.53
C VAL A 60 -4.24 -18.75 -8.44
N ILE A 61 -5.33 -19.30 -7.90
CA ILE A 61 -5.28 -20.41 -6.94
C ILE A 61 -5.91 -21.65 -7.58
N ILE A 62 -5.20 -22.76 -7.53
CA ILE A 62 -5.69 -24.09 -7.92
C ILE A 62 -5.68 -25.01 -6.71
N VAL A 63 -6.66 -25.91 -6.62
CA VAL A 63 -6.82 -26.80 -5.46
C VAL A 63 -7.14 -28.20 -5.92
N GLU A 64 -6.51 -29.17 -5.29
CA GLU A 64 -6.80 -30.59 -5.47
C GLU A 64 -7.09 -31.24 -4.13
N ALA A 65 -8.22 -31.96 -4.04
CA ALA A 65 -8.71 -32.62 -2.85
C ALA A 65 -8.70 -34.14 -3.02
N LYS A 66 -8.19 -34.87 -2.03
CA LYS A 66 -8.24 -36.35 -1.98
C LYS A 66 -8.79 -36.80 -0.64
N ALA A 67 -9.49 -37.95 -0.64
CA ALA A 67 -10.11 -38.49 0.56
C ALA A 67 -9.09 -38.71 1.70
N ASP A 68 -8.01 -39.46 1.41
CA ASP A 68 -6.95 -39.83 2.35
C ASP A 68 -5.57 -40.02 1.71
N ASP A 69 -5.46 -39.83 0.40
CA ASP A 69 -4.19 -39.88 -0.33
C ASP A 69 -3.61 -38.46 -0.49
N TYR A 70 -2.95 -38.00 0.55
CA TYR A 70 -2.30 -36.70 0.56
C TYR A 70 -1.21 -36.57 -0.51
N LYS A 71 -0.45 -37.67 -0.75
CA LYS A 71 0.61 -37.68 -1.75
C LYS A 71 0.03 -37.50 -3.16
N ALA A 72 -1.05 -38.21 -3.46
CA ALA A 72 -1.76 -38.04 -4.73
C ALA A 72 -2.30 -36.63 -4.92
N ALA A 73 -2.84 -35.98 -3.87
CA ALA A 73 -3.27 -34.60 -3.93
C ALA A 73 -2.12 -33.65 -4.30
N CYS A 74 -0.95 -33.82 -3.67
CA CYS A 74 0.24 -33.00 -3.98
C CYS A 74 0.73 -33.19 -5.42
N GLU A 75 0.81 -34.46 -5.89
CA GLU A 75 1.25 -34.76 -7.26
C GLU A 75 0.27 -34.23 -8.32
N GLU A 76 -1.02 -34.28 -8.04
CA GLU A 76 -2.04 -33.86 -8.99
C GLU A 76 -2.14 -32.34 -9.09
N VAL A 77 -2.07 -31.61 -7.97
CA VAL A 77 -2.03 -30.17 -7.98
C VAL A 77 -0.74 -29.63 -8.63
N GLU A 78 0.40 -30.30 -8.41
CA GLU A 78 1.65 -29.96 -9.09
C GLU A 78 1.55 -30.15 -10.61
N PHE A 79 0.91 -31.23 -11.06
CA PHE A 79 0.65 -31.47 -12.47
C PHE A 79 -0.18 -30.33 -13.08
N TYR A 80 -1.29 -29.93 -12.45
CA TYR A 80 -2.09 -28.80 -12.93
C TYR A 80 -1.33 -27.49 -12.91
N ALA A 81 -0.49 -27.25 -11.92
CA ALA A 81 0.36 -26.07 -11.86
C ALA A 81 1.37 -26.02 -13.02
N LYS A 82 1.84 -27.16 -13.52
CA LYS A 82 2.81 -27.24 -14.63
C LYS A 82 2.16 -27.29 -16.01
N VAL A 83 0.96 -27.87 -16.13
CA VAL A 83 0.30 -28.16 -17.41
C VAL A 83 -0.97 -27.35 -17.56
N ASN A 84 -0.80 -26.08 -17.95
CA ASN A 84 -1.88 -25.13 -18.16
C ASN A 84 -1.43 -24.02 -19.14
N LYS A 85 -2.35 -23.07 -19.46
CA LYS A 85 -2.10 -21.88 -20.29
C LYS A 85 -2.28 -20.58 -19.50
N ILE A 86 -2.01 -20.59 -18.21
CA ILE A 86 -2.17 -19.46 -17.30
C ILE A 86 -0.92 -18.59 -17.39
N ASP A 87 -1.12 -17.29 -17.64
CA ASP A 87 -0.06 -16.28 -17.72
C ASP A 87 0.12 -15.49 -16.40
N LYS A 88 -0.40 -16.05 -15.30
CA LYS A 88 -0.21 -15.54 -13.95
C LYS A 88 0.61 -16.53 -13.13
N ASP A 89 1.14 -16.09 -11.99
CA ASP A 89 1.71 -16.98 -11.00
C ASP A 89 0.62 -17.89 -10.42
N ILE A 90 1.00 -19.03 -9.89
CA ILE A 90 0.07 -20.04 -9.39
C ILE A 90 0.35 -20.35 -7.93
N LEU A 91 -0.67 -20.20 -7.08
CA LEU A 91 -0.74 -20.80 -5.76
C LEU A 91 -1.48 -22.13 -5.88
N ALA A 92 -0.82 -23.23 -5.55
CA ALA A 92 -1.38 -24.56 -5.64
C ALA A 92 -1.59 -25.15 -4.25
N ILE A 93 -2.81 -25.57 -3.93
CA ILE A 93 -3.18 -26.12 -2.62
C ILE A 93 -3.55 -27.58 -2.79
N ALA A 94 -2.84 -28.46 -2.09
CA ALA A 94 -3.22 -29.84 -1.90
C ALA A 94 -3.92 -30.01 -0.56
N ILE A 95 -5.05 -30.70 -0.52
CA ILE A 95 -5.76 -31.03 0.73
C ILE A 95 -6.20 -32.48 0.75
N SER A 96 -6.04 -33.15 1.89
CA SER A 96 -6.52 -34.52 2.10
C SER A 96 -6.94 -34.74 3.55
N GLY A 97 -8.04 -35.43 3.77
CA GLY A 97 -8.54 -35.79 5.11
C GLY A 97 -10.05 -35.79 5.20
N GLN A 98 -10.58 -36.40 6.25
CA GLN A 98 -12.01 -36.66 6.39
C GLN A 98 -12.65 -35.89 7.56
N THR A 99 -11.87 -35.12 8.32
CA THR A 99 -12.38 -34.29 9.42
C THR A 99 -11.58 -32.99 9.55
N ILE A 100 -12.20 -31.93 10.07
CA ILE A 100 -11.57 -30.63 10.32
C ILE A 100 -10.34 -30.74 11.24
N GLY A 101 -10.30 -31.74 12.14
CA GLY A 101 -9.17 -31.95 13.06
C GLY A 101 -8.00 -32.76 12.50
N THR A 102 -8.20 -33.49 11.39
CA THR A 102 -7.21 -34.46 10.85
C THR A 102 -6.79 -34.20 9.41
N TYR A 103 -7.36 -33.23 8.72
CA TYR A 103 -6.92 -32.92 7.37
C TYR A 103 -5.47 -32.43 7.35
N LYS A 104 -4.79 -32.68 6.24
CA LYS A 104 -3.48 -32.13 5.90
C LYS A 104 -3.61 -31.27 4.66
N SER A 105 -2.96 -30.14 4.65
CA SER A 105 -2.90 -29.25 3.49
C SER A 105 -1.48 -28.74 3.27
N SER A 106 -1.03 -28.67 2.04
CA SER A 106 0.20 -27.96 1.65
C SER A 106 -0.10 -26.88 0.64
N LEU A 107 0.70 -25.84 0.70
CA LEU A 107 0.73 -24.72 -0.23
C LEU A 107 2.00 -24.78 -1.07
N PHE A 108 1.86 -24.65 -2.37
CA PHE A 108 2.97 -24.54 -3.30
C PHE A 108 2.83 -23.25 -4.10
N ILE A 109 3.96 -22.65 -4.47
CA ILE A 109 4.00 -21.48 -5.35
C ILE A 109 4.79 -21.81 -6.61
N LYS A 110 4.23 -21.43 -7.75
CA LYS A 110 4.91 -21.44 -9.04
C LYS A 110 4.87 -20.04 -9.64
N PHE A 111 6.00 -19.41 -9.72
CA PHE A 111 6.14 -18.16 -10.45
C PHE A 111 6.19 -18.43 -11.96
N ASN A 112 5.66 -17.48 -12.75
CA ASN A 112 5.71 -17.59 -14.21
C ASN A 112 7.16 -17.64 -14.67
N GLY A 113 7.54 -18.73 -15.40
CA GLY A 113 8.94 -19.02 -15.76
C GLY A 113 9.84 -19.51 -14.60
N GLY A 114 9.33 -19.67 -13.39
CA GLY A 114 10.07 -20.04 -12.19
C GLY A 114 9.90 -21.50 -11.74
N LYS A 115 10.58 -21.85 -10.64
CA LYS A 115 10.48 -23.18 -10.01
C LYS A 115 9.21 -23.31 -9.19
N TYR A 116 8.72 -24.54 -9.07
CA TYR A 116 7.66 -24.93 -8.14
C TYR A 116 8.27 -25.12 -6.75
N LYS A 117 7.74 -24.44 -5.74
CA LYS A 117 8.27 -24.42 -4.37
C LYS A 117 7.17 -24.72 -3.36
N GLU A 118 7.41 -25.62 -2.42
CA GLU A 118 6.55 -25.82 -1.27
C GLU A 118 6.79 -24.78 -0.20
N ILE A 119 5.70 -24.33 0.43
CA ILE A 119 5.69 -23.38 1.53
C ILE A 119 5.20 -24.07 2.79
N ASP A 120 5.96 -23.99 3.86
CA ASP A 120 5.56 -24.53 5.15
C ASP A 120 4.35 -23.77 5.71
N THR A 121 3.23 -24.45 5.84
CA THR A 121 1.96 -23.95 6.40
C THR A 121 1.56 -24.68 7.68
N ASN A 122 2.46 -25.47 8.26
CA ASN A 122 2.14 -26.37 9.37
C ASN A 122 0.92 -27.28 9.04
N TRP A 123 0.80 -27.71 7.78
CA TRP A 123 -0.24 -28.61 7.28
C TRP A 123 -1.67 -28.09 7.37
N LYS A 124 -1.86 -26.74 7.47
CA LYS A 124 -3.18 -26.09 7.63
C LYS A 124 -3.57 -25.28 6.41
N LEU A 125 -4.87 -25.21 6.15
CA LEU A 125 -5.42 -24.19 5.25
C LEU A 125 -5.20 -22.80 5.83
N LEU A 126 -4.92 -21.84 4.97
CA LEU A 126 -4.67 -20.44 5.35
C LEU A 126 -5.75 -19.54 4.75
N PRO A 127 -6.23 -18.51 5.46
CA PRO A 127 -7.12 -17.50 4.91
C PRO A 127 -6.53 -16.85 3.64
N LEU A 128 -7.39 -16.39 2.72
CA LEU A 128 -6.95 -15.74 1.47
C LEU A 128 -5.97 -14.60 1.70
N GLU A 129 -6.18 -13.82 2.75
CA GLU A 129 -5.26 -12.73 3.09
C GLU A 129 -3.86 -13.23 3.48
N SER A 130 -3.78 -14.35 4.21
CA SER A 130 -2.50 -14.98 4.54
C SER A 130 -1.82 -15.55 3.30
N LEU A 131 -2.57 -16.15 2.37
CA LEU A 131 -2.05 -16.60 1.08
C LEU A 131 -1.47 -15.43 0.27
N ARG A 132 -2.15 -14.30 0.23
CA ARG A 132 -1.66 -13.07 -0.41
C ARG A 132 -0.35 -12.59 0.21
N LYS A 133 -0.25 -12.56 1.54
CA LYS A 133 0.97 -12.16 2.27
C LYS A 133 2.14 -13.10 1.97
N ILE A 134 1.90 -14.40 1.98
CA ILE A 134 2.93 -15.41 1.66
C ILE A 134 3.39 -15.27 0.21
N TYR A 135 2.45 -15.19 -0.74
CA TYR A 135 2.79 -14.99 -2.15
C TYR A 135 3.67 -13.75 -2.35
N ARG A 136 3.27 -12.63 -1.75
CA ARG A 136 4.01 -11.37 -1.83
C ARG A 136 5.41 -11.50 -1.26
N LYS A 137 5.53 -12.11 -0.07
CA LYS A 137 6.83 -12.37 0.58
C LYS A 137 7.74 -13.23 -0.31
N GLU A 138 7.21 -14.28 -0.90
CA GLU A 138 7.97 -15.19 -1.74
C GLU A 138 8.35 -14.57 -3.10
N LYS A 139 7.51 -13.70 -3.66
CA LYS A 139 7.76 -13.03 -4.96
C LYS A 139 8.79 -11.90 -4.84
N ILE A 140 8.79 -11.17 -3.74
CA ILE A 140 9.50 -9.88 -3.60
C ILE A 140 10.57 -9.95 -2.53
N GLY A 141 10.50 -10.92 -1.63
CA GLY A 141 11.35 -11.01 -0.44
C GLY A 141 10.72 -10.36 0.79
N ASP A 142 11.50 -10.29 1.87
CA ASP A 142 11.06 -9.66 3.11
C ASP A 142 10.82 -8.16 2.94
N CYS A 143 9.93 -7.61 3.76
CA CYS A 143 9.74 -6.16 3.89
C CYS A 143 11.08 -5.46 4.04
N ILE A 144 11.19 -4.26 3.48
CA ILE A 144 12.43 -3.47 3.61
C ILE A 144 12.74 -3.21 5.09
N SER A 145 13.91 -3.63 5.55
CA SER A 145 14.34 -3.33 6.92
C SER A 145 14.57 -1.83 7.10
N ASP A 146 14.40 -1.33 8.33
CA ASP A 146 14.64 0.08 8.65
C ASP A 146 16.05 0.53 8.31
N GLU A 147 17.06 -0.32 8.51
CA GLU A 147 18.46 -0.04 8.17
C GLU A 147 18.65 0.10 6.65
N LYS A 148 18.08 -0.82 5.87
CA LYS A 148 18.15 -0.78 4.41
C LYS A 148 17.40 0.43 3.86
N LEU A 149 16.21 0.72 4.40
CA LEU A 149 15.45 1.92 4.04
C LEU A 149 16.24 3.19 4.35
N HIS A 150 16.83 3.29 5.54
CA HIS A 150 17.67 4.43 5.93
C HIS A 150 18.85 4.62 4.98
N THR A 151 19.53 3.54 4.60
CA THR A 151 20.64 3.58 3.63
C THR A 151 20.19 4.12 2.28
N ILE A 152 19.11 3.57 1.73
CA ILE A 152 18.59 4.00 0.43
C ILE A 152 18.12 5.46 0.48
N LEU A 153 17.39 5.87 1.50
CA LEU A 153 16.94 7.27 1.65
C LEU A 153 18.12 8.24 1.80
N SER A 154 19.19 7.80 2.47
CA SER A 154 20.41 8.60 2.59
C SER A 154 21.12 8.79 1.24
N GLU A 155 21.19 7.75 0.41
CA GLU A 155 21.72 7.83 -0.94
C GLU A 155 20.85 8.72 -1.85
N LEU A 156 19.52 8.58 -1.76
CA LEU A 156 18.57 9.43 -2.47
C LEU A 156 18.74 10.90 -2.11
N ASN A 157 18.89 11.22 -0.81
CA ASN A 157 19.13 12.59 -0.38
C ASN A 157 20.40 13.19 -0.98
N ASN A 158 21.48 12.40 -1.09
CA ASN A 158 22.70 12.85 -1.77
C ASN A 158 22.43 13.14 -3.24
N THR A 159 21.71 12.25 -3.95
CA THR A 159 21.38 12.42 -5.37
C THR A 159 20.45 13.63 -5.58
N PHE A 160 19.49 13.84 -4.70
CA PHE A 160 18.59 15.00 -4.76
C PHE A 160 19.32 16.31 -4.50
N HIS A 161 20.35 16.27 -3.61
CA HIS A 161 21.20 17.44 -3.36
C HIS A 161 22.12 17.70 -4.55
N GLU A 162 22.91 16.74 -4.92
CA GLU A 162 23.81 16.73 -6.06
C GLU A 162 23.76 15.34 -6.74
N PRO A 163 23.54 15.23 -8.02
CA PRO A 163 23.56 16.29 -9.05
C PRO A 163 22.20 16.97 -9.36
N MET A 164 21.08 16.57 -8.77
CA MET A 164 19.76 17.07 -9.13
C MET A 164 19.46 18.50 -8.63
N LYS A 165 20.24 19.03 -7.70
CA LYS A 165 20.14 20.40 -7.13
C LYS A 165 18.77 20.77 -6.54
N ILE A 166 18.02 19.76 -6.04
CA ILE A 166 16.74 19.98 -5.40
C ILE A 166 16.95 20.64 -4.04
N LYS A 167 16.22 21.71 -3.75
CA LYS A 167 16.32 22.44 -2.48
C LYS A 167 15.94 21.53 -1.30
N ASP A 168 16.61 21.70 -0.15
CA ASP A 168 16.39 20.90 1.06
C ASP A 168 14.91 20.82 1.47
N THR A 169 14.18 21.94 1.34
CA THR A 169 12.74 22.04 1.66
C THR A 169 11.83 21.30 0.69
N GLU A 170 12.31 20.99 -0.51
CA GLU A 170 11.55 20.37 -1.59
C GLU A 170 11.82 18.85 -1.73
N ARG A 171 12.95 18.34 -1.19
CA ARG A 171 13.36 16.92 -1.39
C ARG A 171 12.33 15.93 -0.86
N SER A 172 11.78 16.18 0.32
CA SER A 172 10.77 15.32 0.92
C SER A 172 9.50 15.29 0.10
N LEU A 173 9.08 16.46 -0.40
CA LEU A 173 7.90 16.58 -1.24
C LEU A 173 8.13 15.95 -2.61
N PHE A 174 9.33 16.10 -3.19
CA PHE A 174 9.72 15.43 -4.42
C PHE A 174 9.64 13.90 -4.28
N PHE A 175 10.21 13.36 -3.21
CA PHE A 175 10.14 11.93 -2.93
C PHE A 175 8.69 11.45 -2.74
N ALA A 176 7.89 12.18 -1.98
CA ALA A 176 6.46 11.91 -1.81
C ALA A 176 5.72 11.93 -3.16
N GLY A 177 6.02 12.91 -4.00
CA GLY A 177 5.47 13.01 -5.35
C GLY A 177 5.82 11.81 -6.23
N LEU A 178 7.06 11.33 -6.18
CA LEU A 178 7.46 10.10 -6.90
C LEU A 178 6.72 8.87 -6.40
N MET A 179 6.55 8.72 -5.08
CA MET A 179 5.77 7.62 -4.50
C MET A 179 4.31 7.65 -4.95
N ILE A 180 3.69 8.85 -5.03
CA ILE A 180 2.32 9.02 -5.54
C ILE A 180 2.25 8.72 -7.04
N ALA A 181 3.19 9.23 -7.85
CA ALA A 181 3.25 8.99 -9.28
C ALA A 181 3.39 7.49 -9.58
N LEU A 182 4.17 6.76 -8.78
CA LEU A 182 4.32 5.30 -8.90
C LEU A 182 3.03 4.52 -8.54
N LYS A 183 2.07 5.09 -7.84
CA LYS A 183 0.72 4.48 -7.70
C LYS A 183 -0.07 4.51 -9.02
N ASP A 184 0.30 5.37 -9.96
CA ASP A 184 -0.30 5.38 -11.30
C ASP A 184 0.30 4.28 -12.17
N THR A 185 -0.51 3.27 -12.49
CA THR A 185 -0.08 2.12 -13.31
C THR A 185 0.37 2.57 -14.71
N ASN A 186 -0.29 3.57 -15.30
CA ASN A 186 0.09 4.10 -16.62
C ASN A 186 1.47 4.76 -16.54
N PHE A 187 1.73 5.56 -15.51
CA PHE A 187 3.04 6.15 -15.30
C PHE A 187 4.11 5.09 -15.15
N ARG A 188 3.90 4.04 -14.33
CA ARG A 188 4.87 2.93 -14.17
C ARG A 188 5.23 2.24 -15.48
N ILE A 189 4.27 2.06 -16.36
CA ILE A 189 4.50 1.42 -17.67
C ILE A 189 5.25 2.36 -18.62
N THR A 190 4.95 3.65 -18.59
CA THR A 190 5.35 4.60 -19.63
C THR A 190 6.64 5.36 -19.32
N TYR A 191 6.96 5.66 -18.03
CA TYR A 191 8.07 6.55 -17.70
C TYR A 191 9.43 6.09 -18.29
N LYS A 192 9.66 4.78 -18.41
CA LYS A 192 10.88 4.21 -18.99
C LYS A 192 11.07 4.57 -20.47
N ASN A 193 9.95 4.78 -21.17
CA ASN A 193 9.91 5.05 -22.61
C ASN A 193 9.83 6.55 -22.95
N ILE A 194 9.65 7.43 -21.95
CA ILE A 194 9.61 8.89 -22.17
C ILE A 194 10.95 9.34 -22.78
N GLN A 195 10.88 10.17 -23.82
CA GLN A 195 12.04 10.73 -24.50
C GLN A 195 12.24 12.20 -24.15
N ALA A 196 13.44 12.70 -24.37
CA ALA A 196 13.74 14.12 -24.30
C ALA A 196 12.84 14.91 -25.28
N PRO A 197 12.65 16.23 -25.05
CA PRO A 197 11.83 17.06 -25.92
C PRO A 197 12.30 16.99 -27.38
N THR A 198 11.35 16.80 -28.31
CA THR A 198 11.63 16.79 -29.76
C THR A 198 11.95 18.19 -30.25
N LYS A 199 12.51 18.29 -31.47
CA LYS A 199 12.75 19.60 -32.11
C LYS A 199 11.47 20.39 -32.25
N GLU A 200 10.38 19.77 -32.67
CA GLU A 200 9.07 20.41 -32.77
C GLU A 200 8.57 20.97 -31.41
N GLN A 201 8.74 20.22 -30.33
CA GLN A 201 8.42 20.72 -28.99
C GLN A 201 9.32 21.91 -28.59
N GLN A 202 10.61 21.88 -28.95
CA GLN A 202 11.51 23.00 -28.71
C GLN A 202 11.12 24.25 -29.52
N ASP A 203 10.79 24.07 -30.81
CA ASP A 203 10.45 25.16 -31.72
C ASP A 203 9.10 25.82 -31.38
N THR A 204 8.15 25.04 -30.83
CA THR A 204 6.86 25.56 -30.39
C THR A 204 6.90 26.15 -28.97
N SER A 205 7.96 25.89 -28.22
CA SER A 205 8.13 26.38 -26.84
C SER A 205 8.67 27.83 -26.84
N LYS A 206 8.11 28.66 -25.97
CA LYS A 206 8.60 30.01 -25.70
C LYS A 206 10.00 30.03 -25.07
N TYR A 207 10.39 28.93 -24.42
CA TYR A 207 11.65 28.78 -23.69
C TYR A 207 12.35 27.50 -24.11
N LYS A 208 13.68 27.46 -23.99
CA LYS A 208 14.46 26.24 -24.21
C LYS A 208 14.06 25.18 -23.17
N LEU A 209 13.55 24.04 -23.64
CA LEU A 209 13.17 22.93 -22.78
C LEU A 209 14.40 22.11 -22.35
N ILE A 210 14.46 21.79 -21.06
CA ILE A 210 15.49 20.90 -20.48
C ILE A 210 15.26 19.45 -20.89
N GLU A 211 16.30 18.60 -20.80
CA GLU A 211 16.22 17.20 -21.21
C GLU A 211 15.14 16.41 -20.47
N SER A 212 15.00 16.65 -19.18
CA SER A 212 14.01 16.00 -18.29
C SER A 212 12.58 16.53 -18.42
N HIS A 213 12.32 17.55 -19.25
CA HIS A 213 11.03 18.25 -19.30
C HIS A 213 9.82 17.33 -19.42
N ASN A 214 9.86 16.40 -20.38
CA ASN A 214 8.73 15.49 -20.63
C ASN A 214 8.50 14.53 -19.45
N LEU A 215 9.59 14.07 -18.81
CA LEU A 215 9.49 13.22 -17.61
C LEU A 215 8.95 13.99 -16.41
N ASN A 216 9.43 15.21 -16.17
CA ASN A 216 8.94 16.09 -15.11
C ASN A 216 7.45 16.36 -15.25
N LYS A 217 7.00 16.64 -16.47
CA LYS A 217 5.57 16.85 -16.78
C LYS A 217 4.75 15.59 -16.50
N ALA A 218 5.22 14.42 -16.95
CA ALA A 218 4.55 13.15 -16.71
C ALA A 218 4.44 12.81 -15.21
N ILE A 219 5.48 13.11 -14.42
CA ILE A 219 5.45 12.94 -12.97
C ILE A 219 4.32 13.81 -12.35
N ILE A 220 4.26 15.10 -12.69
CA ILE A 220 3.23 16.00 -12.16
C ILE A 220 1.83 15.56 -12.58
N GLU A 221 1.64 15.17 -13.83
CA GLU A 221 0.36 14.68 -14.34
C GLU A 221 -0.09 13.43 -13.58
N ALA A 222 0.80 12.48 -13.35
CA ALA A 222 0.52 11.29 -12.57
C ALA A 222 0.14 11.62 -11.12
N ILE A 223 0.88 12.52 -10.46
CA ILE A 223 0.55 13.00 -9.10
C ILE A 223 -0.86 13.63 -9.07
N VAL A 224 -1.13 14.57 -9.97
CA VAL A 224 -2.39 15.31 -10.01
C VAL A 224 -3.57 14.38 -10.29
N ASN A 225 -3.42 13.43 -11.21
CA ASN A 225 -4.45 12.44 -11.53
C ASN A 225 -4.77 11.55 -10.32
N GLN A 226 -3.75 11.10 -9.61
CA GLN A 226 -3.94 10.27 -8.42
C GLN A 226 -4.61 11.03 -7.27
N ILE A 227 -4.21 12.27 -7.04
CA ILE A 227 -4.73 13.08 -5.94
C ILE A 227 -6.14 13.62 -6.24
N ASN A 228 -6.39 14.21 -7.40
CA ASN A 228 -7.67 14.85 -7.73
C ASN A 228 -8.87 13.89 -7.71
N ASN A 229 -8.64 12.61 -8.00
CA ASN A 229 -9.69 11.61 -8.00
C ASN A 229 -10.13 11.19 -6.58
N ARG A 230 -9.44 11.63 -5.52
CA ARG A 230 -9.60 11.08 -4.18
C ARG A 230 -9.66 12.09 -3.03
N ILE A 231 -9.62 13.41 -3.29
CA ILE A 231 -9.57 14.42 -2.23
C ILE A 231 -10.95 14.98 -1.87
N ASN A 232 -11.19 15.16 -0.55
CA ASN A 232 -12.40 15.72 0.03
C ASN A 232 -12.53 17.26 -0.23
N SER A 233 -13.74 17.78 -0.04
CA SER A 233 -14.10 19.19 -0.25
C SER A 233 -13.29 20.19 0.58
N TYR A 234 -12.78 19.80 1.76
CA TYR A 234 -11.96 20.65 2.61
C TYR A 234 -10.54 20.91 2.10
N SER A 235 -10.02 20.04 1.23
CA SER A 235 -8.71 20.17 0.59
C SER A 235 -8.78 20.70 -0.85
N LYS A 236 -9.97 21.05 -1.35
CA LYS A 236 -10.16 21.58 -2.73
C LYS A 236 -9.48 22.92 -2.98
N GLU A 237 -9.13 23.66 -1.93
CA GLU A 237 -8.42 24.93 -2.04
C GLU A 237 -6.93 24.79 -2.35
N ILE A 238 -6.40 23.54 -2.35
CA ILE A 238 -4.99 23.31 -2.60
C ILE A 238 -4.75 23.11 -4.08
N ASN A 239 -3.97 24.02 -4.62
CA ASN A 239 -3.41 23.84 -5.97
C ASN A 239 -2.29 22.80 -5.96
N TRP A 240 -2.66 21.53 -6.02
CA TRP A 240 -1.69 20.42 -6.04
C TRP A 240 -0.68 20.53 -7.17
N LYS A 241 -1.12 20.95 -8.35
CA LYS A 241 -0.21 21.21 -9.48
C LYS A 241 0.81 22.30 -9.13
N GLY A 242 0.39 23.36 -8.46
CA GLY A 242 1.27 24.40 -7.96
C GLY A 242 2.21 23.93 -6.87
N GLN A 243 1.75 23.03 -5.98
CA GLN A 243 2.57 22.49 -4.91
C GLN A 243 3.74 21.64 -5.42
N PHE A 244 3.57 20.94 -6.53
CA PHE A 244 4.61 20.14 -7.18
C PHE A 244 5.26 20.83 -8.39
N ALA A 245 4.95 22.10 -8.66
CA ALA A 245 5.43 22.82 -9.85
C ALA A 245 6.96 22.91 -9.93
N PHE A 246 7.66 22.93 -8.78
CA PHE A 246 9.13 22.94 -8.74
C PHE A 246 9.77 21.75 -9.46
N ILE A 247 9.04 20.64 -9.65
CA ILE A 247 9.51 19.48 -10.38
C ILE A 247 9.80 19.84 -11.85
N LEU A 248 9.07 20.82 -12.44
CA LEU A 248 9.33 21.26 -13.82
C LEU A 248 10.71 21.86 -14.01
N ASP A 249 11.29 22.39 -12.95
CA ASP A 249 12.61 23.08 -12.97
C ASP A 249 13.77 22.12 -12.68
N ILE A 250 13.51 20.83 -12.43
CA ILE A 250 14.56 19.83 -12.20
C ILE A 250 15.25 19.50 -13.52
N ASP A 251 16.44 20.06 -13.72
CA ASP A 251 17.30 19.81 -14.86
C ASP A 251 18.28 18.67 -14.55
N TYR A 252 17.93 17.48 -15.00
CA TYR A 252 18.72 16.27 -14.78
C TYR A 252 18.72 15.39 -16.03
N GLU A 253 19.84 14.71 -16.29
CA GLU A 253 19.98 13.81 -17.43
C GLU A 253 18.89 12.73 -17.40
N LEU A 254 18.24 12.49 -18.52
CA LEU A 254 17.04 11.65 -18.59
C LEU A 254 17.32 10.19 -18.20
N LYS A 255 18.48 9.64 -18.60
CA LYS A 255 18.80 8.23 -18.31
C LYS A 255 19.00 7.97 -16.80
N PRO A 256 19.90 8.65 -16.08
CA PRO A 256 20.05 8.45 -14.65
C PRO A 256 18.79 8.84 -13.86
N TYR A 257 17.95 9.77 -14.35
CA TYR A 257 16.68 10.09 -13.71
C TYR A 257 15.71 8.90 -13.76
N LYS A 258 15.58 8.23 -14.89
CA LYS A 258 14.78 7.01 -15.02
C LYS A 258 15.32 5.86 -14.15
N GLU A 259 16.64 5.72 -14.08
CA GLU A 259 17.30 4.74 -13.22
C GLU A 259 17.02 5.01 -11.74
N LEU A 260 17.00 6.28 -11.31
CA LEU A 260 16.62 6.72 -9.98
C LEU A 260 15.16 6.33 -9.65
N ILE A 261 14.23 6.64 -10.55
CA ILE A 261 12.81 6.26 -10.39
C ILE A 261 12.67 4.74 -10.30
N SER A 262 13.38 4.00 -11.18
CA SER A 262 13.38 2.53 -11.13
C SER A 262 13.97 1.97 -9.84
N LYS A 263 14.98 2.62 -9.27
CA LYS A 263 15.55 2.25 -7.96
C LYS A 263 14.54 2.46 -6.84
N ILE A 264 13.81 3.58 -6.84
CA ILE A 264 12.74 3.86 -5.88
C ILE A 264 11.60 2.85 -6.04
N GLU A 265 11.15 2.62 -7.29
CA GLU A 265 10.09 1.65 -7.60
C GLU A 265 10.42 0.26 -7.03
N LYS A 266 11.60 -0.28 -7.33
CA LYS A 266 11.98 -1.64 -6.93
C LYS A 266 12.28 -1.80 -5.45
N ASN A 267 12.98 -0.84 -4.85
CA ASN A 267 13.55 -1.02 -3.52
C ASN A 267 12.71 -0.39 -2.41
N ILE A 268 11.81 0.55 -2.72
CA ILE A 268 10.97 1.23 -1.74
C ILE A 268 9.50 1.04 -2.07
N PHE A 269 9.05 1.47 -3.26
CA PHE A 269 7.63 1.51 -3.59
C PHE A 269 7.01 0.12 -3.65
N THR A 270 7.62 -0.81 -4.40
CA THR A 270 7.11 -2.18 -4.50
C THR A 270 7.05 -2.90 -3.14
N PRO A 271 8.11 -2.92 -2.30
CA PRO A 271 7.99 -3.45 -0.93
C PRO A 271 6.92 -2.75 -0.09
N PHE A 272 6.78 -1.45 -0.23
CA PHE A 272 5.77 -0.66 0.48
C PHE A 272 4.33 -1.02 0.06
N GLU A 273 4.04 -1.21 -1.24
CA GLU A 273 2.70 -1.65 -1.70
C GLU A 273 2.25 -2.97 -1.05
N PHE A 274 3.18 -3.77 -0.53
CA PHE A 274 2.89 -5.05 0.10
C PHE A 274 2.81 -5.00 1.62
N ASP A 275 3.45 -4.03 2.24
CA ASP A 275 3.35 -3.81 3.68
C ASP A 275 3.25 -2.29 3.95
N GLU A 276 2.07 -1.75 3.75
CA GLU A 276 1.76 -0.32 3.91
C GLU A 276 1.89 0.18 5.37
N LYS A 277 2.59 -0.56 6.25
CA LYS A 277 2.70 -0.23 7.68
C LYS A 277 3.81 0.76 8.01
N GLN A 278 4.80 0.94 7.12
CA GLN A 278 5.94 1.79 7.42
C GLN A 278 5.67 3.25 7.06
N ASP A 279 5.91 4.16 8.00
CA ASP A 279 5.94 5.61 7.77
C ASP A 279 7.17 6.01 6.94
N ILE A 280 7.17 5.63 5.67
CA ILE A 280 8.31 5.88 4.76
C ILE A 280 8.51 7.37 4.53
N LEU A 281 7.43 8.16 4.39
CA LEU A 281 7.54 9.61 4.12
C LEU A 281 8.02 10.37 5.35
N GLY A 282 7.58 10.01 6.55
CA GLY A 282 8.08 10.60 7.78
C GLY A 282 9.57 10.28 8.00
N LYS A 283 10.00 9.05 7.73
CA LYS A 283 11.42 8.67 7.78
C LYS A 283 12.26 9.42 6.75
N ALA A 284 11.76 9.53 5.51
CA ALA A 284 12.41 10.31 4.45
C ALA A 284 12.54 11.78 4.84
N TYR A 285 11.46 12.38 5.35
CA TYR A 285 11.47 13.77 5.82
C TYR A 285 12.55 14.00 6.89
N LYS A 286 12.63 13.14 7.89
CA LYS A 286 13.66 13.21 8.94
C LYS A 286 15.07 13.16 8.36
N ILE A 287 15.34 12.20 7.46
CA ILE A 287 16.68 12.00 6.87
C ILE A 287 17.08 13.18 5.99
N PHE A 288 16.13 13.69 5.18
CA PHE A 288 16.42 14.77 4.23
C PHE A 288 16.65 16.11 4.91
N LEU A 289 15.99 16.36 6.04
CA LEU A 289 16.20 17.59 6.83
C LEU A 289 17.41 17.52 7.77
N SER A 290 17.73 16.35 8.33
CA SER A 290 18.83 16.22 9.30
C SER A 290 20.18 16.67 8.72
N ARG A 291 20.42 16.40 7.44
CA ARG A 291 21.65 16.81 6.74
C ARG A 291 21.69 18.30 6.37
N ALA A 292 20.55 18.96 6.38
CA ALA A 292 20.49 20.39 6.09
C ALA A 292 20.85 21.27 7.30
N GLY A 293 21.15 20.68 8.48
CA GLY A 293 21.39 21.42 9.73
C GLY A 293 20.19 22.26 10.19
N LYS A 294 18.99 22.00 9.65
CA LYS A 294 17.80 22.80 9.85
C LYS A 294 16.78 22.23 10.84
N ILE A 295 17.02 21.02 11.36
CA ILE A 295 16.12 20.42 12.37
C ILE A 295 16.09 21.28 13.62
N ASP A 296 17.25 21.84 14.05
CA ASP A 296 17.35 22.65 15.27
C ASP A 296 16.66 24.02 15.16
N ASN A 297 16.41 24.51 13.93
CA ASN A 297 15.86 25.86 13.72
C ASN A 297 14.34 25.93 13.51
N LYS A 298 13.65 24.79 13.33
CA LYS A 298 12.20 24.79 13.06
C LYS A 298 11.34 24.22 14.19
N ASN A 299 11.91 23.78 15.31
CA ASN A 299 11.18 23.12 16.42
C ASN A 299 10.26 21.95 15.97
N ILE A 300 10.53 21.37 14.79
CA ILE A 300 9.74 20.26 14.24
C ILE A 300 10.34 18.95 14.76
N ILE A 301 9.70 18.36 15.74
CA ILE A 301 10.11 17.09 16.30
C ILE A 301 9.14 16.00 15.83
N LEU A 302 9.61 15.11 14.96
CA LEU A 302 8.83 13.95 14.56
C LEU A 302 8.74 12.96 15.72
N THR A 303 7.54 12.50 16.00
CA THR A 303 7.30 11.51 17.06
C THR A 303 7.90 10.17 16.68
N PRO A 304 8.77 9.57 17.52
CA PRO A 304 9.30 8.22 17.29
C PRO A 304 8.19 7.17 17.18
N ASP A 305 8.38 6.15 16.34
CA ASP A 305 7.36 5.13 16.06
C ASP A 305 6.86 4.42 17.32
N HIS A 306 7.78 4.04 18.24
CA HIS A 306 7.39 3.38 19.50
C HIS A 306 6.51 4.27 20.40
N ILE A 307 6.66 5.59 20.34
CA ILE A 307 5.80 6.54 21.06
C ILE A 307 4.44 6.65 20.37
N LYS A 308 4.40 6.70 19.02
CA LYS A 308 3.14 6.67 18.27
C LYS A 308 2.33 5.42 18.62
N HIS A 309 2.95 4.24 18.56
CA HIS A 309 2.33 2.97 18.94
C HIS A 309 1.81 2.98 20.38
N LEU A 310 2.60 3.49 21.33
CA LEU A 310 2.18 3.56 22.73
C LEU A 310 0.95 4.46 22.91
N MET A 311 1.00 5.68 22.36
CA MET A 311 -0.08 6.67 22.52
C MET A 311 -1.39 6.19 21.88
N VAL A 312 -1.33 5.62 20.69
CA VAL A 312 -2.52 5.07 20.00
C VAL A 312 -3.11 3.88 20.76
N ARG A 313 -2.28 3.00 21.34
CA ARG A 313 -2.76 1.91 22.21
C ARG A 313 -3.43 2.43 23.49
N LEU A 314 -2.84 3.45 24.12
CA LEU A 314 -3.42 4.07 25.31
C LEU A 314 -4.76 4.76 25.02
N ALA A 315 -4.96 5.26 23.80
CA ALA A 315 -6.22 5.87 23.36
C ALA A 315 -7.38 4.85 23.29
N ARG A 316 -7.11 3.53 23.29
CA ARG A 316 -8.11 2.45 23.26
C ARG A 316 -9.14 2.67 22.16
N LEU A 317 -8.65 2.76 20.91
CA LEU A 317 -9.49 3.00 19.75
C LEU A 317 -10.45 1.84 19.49
N SER A 318 -11.63 2.17 18.99
CA SER A 318 -12.63 1.24 18.46
C SER A 318 -12.90 1.52 16.97
N VAL A 319 -13.63 0.65 16.29
CA VAL A 319 -14.00 0.83 14.87
C VAL A 319 -14.96 2.01 14.65
N ASP A 320 -15.58 2.53 15.71
CA ASP A 320 -16.57 3.63 15.64
C ASP A 320 -15.99 4.97 16.10
N ASP A 321 -14.73 5.00 16.54
CA ASP A 321 -14.11 6.25 17.01
C ASP A 321 -13.77 7.16 15.82
N ILE A 322 -13.89 8.46 16.03
CA ILE A 322 -13.38 9.51 15.17
C ILE A 322 -12.17 10.12 15.85
N VAL A 323 -11.02 10.04 15.18
CA VAL A 323 -9.72 10.47 15.69
C VAL A 323 -9.35 11.82 15.12
N LEU A 324 -8.87 12.72 15.96
CA LEU A 324 -8.41 14.05 15.62
C LEU A 324 -6.95 14.22 16.03
N ASP A 325 -6.15 14.80 15.13
CA ASP A 325 -4.82 15.32 15.42
C ASP A 325 -4.76 16.81 15.03
N THR A 326 -4.63 17.68 16.01
CA THR A 326 -4.65 19.14 15.80
C THR A 326 -3.30 19.75 15.41
N CYS A 327 -2.24 18.92 15.35
CA CYS A 327 -0.88 19.30 14.96
C CYS A 327 -0.18 18.14 14.26
N THR A 328 -0.75 17.73 13.15
CA THR A 328 -0.56 16.43 12.49
C THR A 328 0.86 16.16 12.02
N GLY A 329 1.64 17.20 11.69
CA GLY A 329 2.96 17.02 11.10
C GLY A 329 2.88 16.23 9.79
N THR A 330 3.54 15.09 9.71
CA THR A 330 3.51 14.21 8.53
C THR A 330 2.37 13.17 8.55
N GLY A 331 1.45 13.22 9.50
CA GLY A 331 0.31 12.29 9.60
C GLY A 331 0.56 11.02 10.42
N GLY A 332 1.68 10.94 11.14
CA GLY A 332 2.13 9.72 11.80
C GLY A 332 1.14 9.10 12.79
N PHE A 333 0.46 9.88 13.62
CA PHE A 333 -0.56 9.37 14.54
C PHE A 333 -1.82 8.89 13.82
N LEU A 334 -2.23 9.60 12.76
CA LEU A 334 -3.42 9.22 12.00
C LEU A 334 -3.20 7.91 11.23
N MET A 335 -1.99 7.69 10.69
CA MET A 335 -1.64 6.41 10.05
C MET A 335 -1.65 5.26 11.06
N GLU A 336 -1.05 5.44 12.22
CA GLU A 336 -1.05 4.42 13.27
C GLU A 336 -2.48 4.12 13.76
N ALA A 337 -3.30 5.15 13.94
CA ALA A 337 -4.72 5.00 14.30
C ALA A 337 -5.48 4.25 13.20
N MET A 338 -5.26 4.57 11.93
CA MET A 338 -5.86 3.88 10.79
C MET A 338 -5.52 2.40 10.77
N GLU A 339 -4.26 2.04 10.99
CA GLU A 339 -3.83 0.64 11.05
C GLU A 339 -4.50 -0.13 12.19
N VAL A 340 -4.52 0.46 13.39
CA VAL A 340 -5.14 -0.17 14.57
C VAL A 340 -6.64 -0.37 14.36
N MET A 341 -7.36 0.65 13.87
CA MET A 341 -8.80 0.58 13.64
C MET A 341 -9.13 -0.40 12.51
N SER A 342 -8.35 -0.44 11.43
CA SER A 342 -8.52 -1.39 10.33
C SER A 342 -8.32 -2.84 10.78
N LYS A 343 -7.37 -3.11 11.69
CA LYS A 343 -7.21 -4.43 12.31
C LYS A 343 -8.43 -4.83 13.16
N LEU A 344 -9.01 -3.88 13.89
CA LEU A 344 -10.21 -4.11 14.69
C LEU A 344 -11.46 -4.38 13.83
N ALA A 345 -11.49 -3.91 12.59
CA ALA A 345 -12.55 -4.18 11.62
C ALA A 345 -12.56 -5.65 11.12
N LYS A 346 -11.52 -6.46 11.43
CA LYS A 346 -11.44 -7.91 11.16
C LYS A 346 -11.75 -8.30 9.71
N GLY A 347 -11.33 -7.50 8.74
CA GLY A 347 -11.55 -7.76 7.31
C GLY A 347 -12.94 -7.36 6.78
N ASN A 348 -13.72 -6.61 7.54
CA ASN A 348 -14.96 -6.01 7.04
C ASN A 348 -14.62 -4.79 6.17
N ASP A 349 -14.77 -4.94 4.86
CA ASP A 349 -14.39 -3.92 3.87
C ASP A 349 -15.17 -2.61 4.03
N GLU A 350 -16.46 -2.67 4.39
CA GLU A 350 -17.29 -1.47 4.63
C GLU A 350 -16.80 -0.67 5.85
N LEU A 351 -16.43 -1.35 6.94
CA LEU A 351 -15.87 -0.70 8.12
C LEU A 351 -14.48 -0.10 7.80
N ILE A 352 -13.64 -0.83 7.07
CA ILE A 352 -12.32 -0.34 6.67
C ILE A 352 -12.46 0.91 5.79
N GLU A 353 -13.35 0.88 4.80
CA GLU A 353 -13.61 2.03 3.95
C GLU A 353 -14.15 3.24 4.74
N ARG A 354 -15.05 3.01 5.70
CA ARG A 354 -15.58 4.06 6.60
C ARG A 354 -14.47 4.68 7.44
N ILE A 355 -13.58 3.85 8.04
CA ILE A 355 -12.44 4.32 8.82
C ILE A 355 -11.55 5.23 7.97
N HIS A 356 -11.15 4.76 6.80
CA HIS A 356 -10.26 5.48 5.90
C HIS A 356 -10.87 6.78 5.38
N ARG A 357 -12.19 6.83 5.11
CA ARG A 357 -12.82 7.99 4.49
C ARG A 357 -13.37 9.02 5.47
N HIS A 358 -13.72 8.62 6.70
CA HIS A 358 -14.61 9.44 7.52
C HIS A 358 -14.23 9.53 9.01
N GLN A 359 -13.16 8.86 9.45
CA GLN A 359 -12.89 8.76 10.88
C GLN A 359 -11.54 9.33 11.33
N LEU A 360 -10.69 9.78 10.40
CA LEU A 360 -9.35 10.29 10.69
C LEU A 360 -9.23 11.73 10.21
N TYR A 361 -8.97 12.66 11.12
CA TYR A 361 -8.92 14.10 10.83
C TYR A 361 -7.65 14.73 11.38
N GLY A 362 -7.03 15.61 10.58
CA GLY A 362 -5.80 16.29 10.95
C GLY A 362 -5.76 17.76 10.56
N PHE A 363 -5.11 18.57 11.38
CA PHE A 363 -4.81 19.97 11.08
C PHE A 363 -3.32 20.17 10.98
N GLU A 364 -2.87 20.89 9.95
CA GLU A 364 -1.47 21.26 9.78
C GLU A 364 -1.36 22.68 9.19
N ILE A 365 -0.50 23.50 9.78
CA ILE A 365 -0.28 24.90 9.37
C ILE A 365 0.89 25.04 8.40
N ASP A 366 1.92 24.19 8.51
CA ASP A 366 3.04 24.20 7.56
C ASP A 366 2.61 23.56 6.24
N ARG A 367 2.73 24.30 5.16
CA ARG A 367 2.28 23.88 3.83
C ARG A 367 3.00 22.60 3.35
N THR A 368 4.28 22.47 3.66
CA THR A 368 5.08 21.30 3.24
C THR A 368 4.68 20.06 4.04
N LEU A 369 4.55 20.19 5.38
CA LEU A 369 4.09 19.12 6.25
C LEU A 369 2.66 18.70 5.92
N PHE A 370 1.79 19.67 5.65
CA PHE A 370 0.42 19.40 5.20
C PHE A 370 0.40 18.54 3.92
N ALA A 371 1.20 18.93 2.90
CA ALA A 371 1.28 18.18 1.64
C ALA A 371 1.87 16.77 1.86
N LEU A 372 2.85 16.63 2.77
CA LEU A 372 3.41 15.34 3.16
C LEU A 372 2.39 14.50 3.92
N ALA A 373 1.63 15.07 4.86
CA ALA A 373 0.58 14.36 5.58
C ALA A 373 -0.51 13.84 4.64
N CYS A 374 -1.00 14.68 3.72
CA CYS A 374 -1.94 14.27 2.69
C CYS A 374 -1.38 13.13 1.81
N SER A 375 -0.11 13.24 1.40
CA SER A 375 0.58 12.23 0.61
C SER A 375 0.71 10.91 1.37
N ASN A 376 1.04 10.98 2.65
CA ASN A 376 1.21 9.83 3.53
C ASN A 376 -0.12 9.10 3.74
N MET A 377 -1.16 9.83 4.12
CA MET A 377 -2.52 9.29 4.26
C MET A 377 -2.98 8.65 2.95
N PHE A 378 -2.77 9.32 1.82
CA PHE A 378 -3.10 8.79 0.50
C PHE A 378 -2.37 7.47 0.19
N LEU A 379 -1.07 7.39 0.45
CA LEU A 379 -0.26 6.20 0.20
C LEU A 379 -0.73 4.99 1.04
N HIS A 380 -1.20 5.24 2.26
CA HIS A 380 -1.70 4.22 3.19
C HIS A 380 -3.18 3.85 2.98
N GLY A 381 -3.77 4.26 1.88
CA GLY A 381 -5.12 3.84 1.49
C GLY A 381 -6.25 4.76 1.98
N ASP A 382 -5.93 5.90 2.62
CA ASP A 382 -6.91 6.94 2.87
C ASP A 382 -7.35 7.56 1.53
N GLY A 383 -8.48 7.08 1.02
CA GLY A 383 -9.00 7.52 -0.27
C GLY A 383 -9.51 8.96 -0.28
N ARG A 384 -9.64 9.62 0.87
CA ARG A 384 -10.13 11.00 1.00
C ARG A 384 -9.52 11.63 2.24
N SER A 385 -8.31 12.15 2.11
CA SER A 385 -7.65 12.82 3.21
C SER A 385 -8.55 13.89 3.84
N ASN A 386 -8.93 13.68 5.11
CA ASN A 386 -9.64 14.67 5.91
C ASN A 386 -8.65 15.60 6.60
N MET A 387 -7.59 15.95 5.89
CA MET A 387 -6.59 16.91 6.32
C MET A 387 -7.09 18.33 6.07
N ILE A 388 -6.92 19.19 7.04
CA ILE A 388 -7.33 20.60 7.00
C ILE A 388 -6.07 21.46 7.09
N PHE A 389 -5.85 22.29 6.06
CA PHE A 389 -4.77 23.26 6.06
C PHE A 389 -5.18 24.48 6.89
N GLY A 390 -4.45 24.77 7.96
CA GLY A 390 -4.73 25.93 8.82
C GLY A 390 -4.21 25.79 10.24
N ASN A 391 -4.32 26.88 10.98
CA ASN A 391 -3.95 26.92 12.39
C ASN A 391 -5.13 26.47 13.27
N SER A 392 -5.07 25.28 13.79
CA SER A 392 -6.13 24.68 14.64
C SER A 392 -6.45 25.52 15.89
N LEU A 393 -5.51 26.33 16.39
CA LEU A 393 -5.74 27.21 17.56
C LEU A 393 -6.57 28.45 17.23
N ILE A 394 -6.50 28.93 15.98
CA ILE A 394 -7.21 30.15 15.52
C ILE A 394 -8.52 29.74 14.84
N GLU A 395 -8.54 28.62 14.13
CA GLU A 395 -9.67 28.13 13.34
C GLU A 395 -10.89 27.71 14.19
N VAL A 396 -10.75 27.65 15.51
CA VAL A 396 -11.83 27.24 16.43
C VAL A 396 -13.04 28.18 16.40
N GLY A 397 -12.92 29.38 15.89
CA GLY A 397 -14.06 30.26 15.58
C GLY A 397 -14.46 30.22 14.10
N SER A 398 -13.74 29.49 13.26
CA SER A 398 -14.00 29.45 11.83
C SER A 398 -15.23 28.62 11.50
N LYS A 399 -15.86 28.94 10.36
CA LYS A 399 -16.98 28.16 9.82
C LYS A 399 -16.58 26.70 9.58
N ILE A 400 -15.34 26.46 9.14
CA ILE A 400 -14.80 25.12 8.85
C ILE A 400 -14.73 24.27 10.13
N TYR A 401 -14.18 24.81 11.22
CA TYR A 401 -14.07 24.08 12.49
C TYR A 401 -15.44 23.87 13.14
N SER A 402 -16.32 24.84 13.10
CA SER A 402 -17.68 24.72 13.64
C SER A 402 -18.50 23.67 12.88
N GLU A 403 -18.35 23.60 11.57
CA GLU A 403 -18.97 22.60 10.72
C GLU A 403 -18.38 21.22 10.97
N PHE A 404 -17.06 21.10 11.09
CA PHE A 404 -16.35 19.89 11.45
C PHE A 404 -16.82 19.34 12.80
N LYS A 405 -16.80 20.16 13.85
CA LYS A 405 -17.22 19.77 15.21
C LYS A 405 -18.68 19.33 15.24
N ARG A 406 -19.59 20.02 14.54
CA ARG A 406 -21.00 19.68 14.46
C ARG A 406 -21.25 18.36 13.73
N THR A 407 -20.50 18.12 12.63
CA THR A 407 -20.74 17.00 11.74
C THR A 407 -20.08 15.72 12.24
N TYR A 408 -18.86 15.79 12.73
CA TYR A 408 -18.03 14.60 12.98
C TYR A 408 -17.85 14.26 14.45
N LYS A 409 -17.92 15.23 15.37
CA LYS A 409 -17.83 15.03 16.84
C LYS A 409 -16.70 14.09 17.25
N PRO A 410 -15.41 14.41 17.00
CA PRO A 410 -14.31 13.55 17.37
C PRO A 410 -14.31 13.24 18.86
N ARG A 411 -14.09 11.97 19.22
CA ARG A 411 -14.07 11.52 20.62
C ARG A 411 -12.67 11.18 21.10
N LYS A 412 -11.71 11.07 20.17
CA LYS A 412 -10.32 10.72 20.45
C LYS A 412 -9.44 11.79 19.85
N CYS A 413 -8.61 12.40 20.68
CA CYS A 413 -7.58 13.31 20.20
C CYS A 413 -6.21 12.76 20.59
N ILE A 414 -5.32 12.64 19.60
CA ILE A 414 -3.95 12.12 19.79
C ILE A 414 -3.01 13.15 19.18
N ILE A 415 -2.25 13.83 20.01
CA ILE A 415 -1.42 14.97 19.60
C ILE A 415 -0.02 14.90 20.20
N ASN A 416 0.95 15.40 19.46
CA ASN A 416 2.27 15.81 19.96
C ASN A 416 2.50 17.26 19.56
N PRO A 417 2.08 18.23 20.41
CA PRO A 417 2.11 19.64 20.06
C PRO A 417 3.54 20.20 20.02
N PRO A 418 3.79 21.32 19.30
CA PRO A 418 5.09 21.98 19.30
C PRO A 418 5.53 22.37 20.72
N TYR A 419 6.82 22.18 21.04
CA TYR A 419 7.38 22.42 22.38
C TYR A 419 7.72 23.91 22.66
N GLU A 420 6.99 24.83 22.07
CA GLU A 420 7.15 26.26 22.35
C GLU A 420 6.43 26.66 23.65
N LYS A 421 6.95 27.70 24.32
CA LYS A 421 6.42 28.17 25.59
C LYS A 421 4.91 28.43 25.53
N ASN A 422 4.13 27.79 26.40
CA ASN A 422 2.67 27.85 26.52
C ASN A 422 1.85 27.27 25.34
N LEU A 423 2.47 26.88 24.24
CA LEU A 423 1.76 26.37 23.07
C LEU A 423 1.15 24.98 23.32
N PRO A 424 1.85 24.00 23.95
CA PRO A 424 1.28 22.69 24.23
C PRO A 424 -0.03 22.74 25.02
N ILE A 425 -0.11 23.64 26.00
CA ILE A 425 -1.32 23.79 26.83
C ILE A 425 -2.49 24.30 26.00
N GLN A 426 -2.26 25.22 25.05
CA GLN A 426 -3.31 25.74 24.16
C GLN A 426 -3.87 24.61 23.28
N PHE A 427 -3.03 23.74 22.74
CA PHE A 427 -3.47 22.59 21.96
C PHE A 427 -4.30 21.60 22.80
N VAL A 428 -3.93 21.36 24.07
CA VAL A 428 -4.70 20.51 24.98
C VAL A 428 -6.08 21.11 25.25
N TYR A 429 -6.15 22.43 25.57
CA TYR A 429 -7.45 23.09 25.75
C TYR A 429 -8.33 23.00 24.53
N LYS A 430 -7.76 23.20 23.33
CA LYS A 430 -8.50 23.09 22.07
C LYS A 430 -9.00 21.67 21.79
N ALA A 431 -8.22 20.67 22.16
CA ALA A 431 -8.63 19.27 22.03
C ALA A 431 -9.79 18.89 22.97
N LEU A 432 -9.95 19.60 24.09
CA LEU A 432 -11.03 19.38 25.08
C LEU A 432 -12.33 20.15 24.76
N GLU A 433 -12.27 21.22 23.99
CA GLU A 433 -13.43 21.98 23.49
C GLU A 433 -14.18 21.24 22.37
#